data_262bbb2e0eb37097a049af5a2dcaeaf3
#
_entry.id   262bbb2e0eb37097a049af5a2dcaeaf3
#
_cell.length_a   1.000
_cell.length_b   1.000
_cell.length_c   1.000
_cell.angle_alpha   90.00
_cell.angle_beta   90.00
_cell.angle_gamma   90.00
#
_symmetry.space_group_name_H-M   'P 1'
#
loop_
_entity.id
_entity.type
_entity.pdbx_description
1 polymer ?
#
loop_
_entity_poly.entity_id
_entity_poly.type
_entity_poly.pdbx_seq_one_letter_code
_entity_poly.pdbx_strand_id
1 'polypeptide(L)'
;TLGEPGQARSLKLELKVLADVGLLGYPNAGKSTFITAVSNARPKIADYPFTTMSPHLGVVRIEQENSFVIADIPGLIEGAAEGAGLGHEFLRHLERTKLLLHIIDAMPFDGEDPIEKAHALVRELGKYSDTLLAKPRWVVVNKLDLVPAEDREELVKKLHDALCPDGRPFFAISAATREGTKEV
;
A
#
# COMPACT_ATOMS: atom_id res chain seq x y z
N THR A 1 -2.16 35.53 45.80
CA THR A 1 -2.00 34.07 45.85
C THR A 1 -0.82 33.67 44.99
N LEU A 2 0.20 33.12 45.63
CA LEU A 2 1.33 32.50 44.92
C LEU A 2 0.82 31.22 44.28
N GLY A 3 1.06 31.07 42.96
CA GLY A 3 0.71 29.84 42.22
C GLY A 3 1.52 28.65 42.74
N GLU A 4 0.99 27.46 42.55
CA GLU A 4 1.70 26.22 42.86
C GLU A 4 2.87 26.00 41.89
N PRO A 5 3.99 25.37 42.34
CA PRO A 5 5.10 25.05 41.46
C PRO A 5 4.66 24.12 40.30
N GLY A 6 5.13 24.41 39.10
CA GLY A 6 4.87 23.57 37.95
C GLY A 6 5.41 22.13 38.12
N GLN A 7 4.69 21.14 37.60
CA GLN A 7 5.12 19.75 37.59
C GLN A 7 5.71 19.38 36.23
N ALA A 8 6.94 18.89 36.20
CA ALA A 8 7.53 18.28 35.01
C ALA A 8 7.19 16.80 34.98
N ARG A 9 6.69 16.32 33.83
CA ARG A 9 6.39 14.90 33.62
C ARG A 9 7.02 14.43 32.33
N SER A 10 7.65 13.28 32.35
CA SER A 10 8.09 12.58 31.13
C SER A 10 6.98 11.63 30.68
N LEU A 11 6.53 11.77 29.42
CA LEU A 11 5.55 10.92 28.84
C LEU A 11 6.23 10.06 27.77
N LYS A 12 6.02 8.74 27.80
CA LYS A 12 6.37 7.84 26.73
C LYS A 12 5.16 7.71 25.80
N LEU A 13 5.29 8.20 24.58
CA LEU A 13 4.27 8.08 23.56
C LEU A 13 4.59 6.90 22.67
N GLU A 14 3.60 6.07 22.39
CA GLU A 14 3.68 4.97 21.43
C GLU A 14 2.69 5.22 20.30
N LEU A 15 3.20 5.30 19.06
CA LEU A 15 2.37 5.36 17.87
C LEU A 15 1.86 3.97 17.53
N LYS A 16 0.59 3.69 17.81
CA LYS A 16 -0.01 2.35 17.61
C LYS A 16 -0.40 2.06 16.15
N VAL A 17 -0.71 3.09 15.37
CA VAL A 17 -1.15 2.96 13.97
C VAL A 17 -0.31 3.87 13.10
N LEU A 18 0.35 3.28 12.10
CA LEU A 18 1.16 4.01 11.13
C LEU A 18 0.29 4.62 10.02
N ALA A 19 -0.68 3.85 9.54
CA ALA A 19 -1.57 4.21 8.44
C ALA A 19 -2.89 3.46 8.53
N ASP A 20 -3.93 4.01 7.91
CA ASP A 20 -5.22 3.35 7.75
C ASP A 20 -5.19 2.33 6.61
N VAL A 21 -4.47 2.65 5.54
CA VAL A 21 -4.35 1.87 4.32
C VAL A 21 -2.88 1.56 4.05
N GLY A 22 -2.56 0.29 3.84
CA GLY A 22 -1.25 -0.18 3.43
C GLY A 22 -1.21 -0.52 1.95
N LEU A 23 -0.15 -0.14 1.25
CA LEU A 23 0.07 -0.53 -0.14
C LEU A 23 0.92 -1.79 -0.22
N LEU A 24 0.46 -2.75 -1.01
CA LEU A 24 1.18 -3.95 -1.40
C LEU A 24 1.47 -3.90 -2.90
N GLY A 25 2.61 -4.40 -3.32
CA GLY A 25 2.94 -4.51 -4.74
C GLY A 25 4.43 -4.64 -4.95
N TYR A 26 4.81 -5.19 -6.08
CA TYR A 26 6.20 -5.34 -6.49
C TYR A 26 6.91 -3.98 -6.62
N PRO A 27 8.25 -3.94 -6.56
CA PRO A 27 9.01 -2.76 -6.94
C PRO A 27 8.55 -2.26 -8.31
N ASN A 28 8.46 -0.96 -8.48
CA ASN A 28 8.03 -0.29 -9.71
C ASN A 28 6.56 -0.54 -10.15
N ALA A 29 5.72 -1.18 -9.34
CA ALA A 29 4.27 -1.27 -9.63
C ALA A 29 3.55 0.09 -9.61
N GLY A 30 4.24 1.14 -9.14
CA GLY A 30 3.72 2.50 -9.11
C GLY A 30 3.08 2.92 -7.80
N LYS A 31 3.43 2.26 -6.68
CA LYS A 31 2.91 2.58 -5.33
C LYS A 31 3.16 4.03 -4.93
N SER A 32 4.40 4.49 -5.05
CA SER A 32 4.77 5.89 -4.71
C SER A 32 4.10 6.90 -5.64
N THR A 33 3.92 6.55 -6.92
CA THR A 33 3.20 7.39 -7.89
C THR A 33 1.72 7.47 -7.49
N PHE A 34 1.12 6.36 -7.08
CA PHE A 34 -0.26 6.31 -6.61
C PHE A 34 -0.45 7.20 -5.37
N ILE A 35 0.42 7.08 -4.34
CA ILE A 35 0.36 7.96 -3.17
C ILE A 35 0.42 9.43 -3.58
N THR A 36 1.33 9.78 -4.50
CA THR A 36 1.45 11.16 -4.98
C THR A 36 0.19 11.62 -5.73
N ALA A 37 -0.44 10.71 -6.47
CA ALA A 37 -1.64 11.03 -7.25
C ALA A 37 -2.87 11.31 -6.36
N VAL A 38 -3.02 10.58 -5.25
CA VAL A 38 -4.21 10.66 -4.37
C VAL A 38 -3.98 11.56 -3.15
N SER A 39 -2.72 11.87 -2.78
CA SER A 39 -2.43 12.71 -1.63
C SER A 39 -2.72 14.18 -1.89
N ASN A 40 -3.31 14.86 -0.90
CA ASN A 40 -3.58 16.29 -0.94
C ASN A 40 -2.35 17.16 -0.63
N ALA A 41 -1.30 16.54 -0.11
CA ALA A 41 -0.02 17.18 0.16
C ALA A 41 1.12 16.29 -0.37
N ARG A 42 2.32 16.83 -0.49
CA ARG A 42 3.49 16.02 -0.84
C ARG A 42 3.63 14.87 0.15
N PRO A 43 3.74 13.61 -0.33
CA PRO A 43 4.03 12.48 0.52
C PRO A 43 5.29 12.74 1.35
N LYS A 44 5.27 12.35 2.60
CA LYS A 44 6.42 12.48 3.49
C LYS A 44 7.13 11.13 3.60
N ILE A 45 8.44 11.18 3.52
CA ILE A 45 9.30 10.07 3.93
C ILE A 45 9.42 10.17 5.46
N ALA A 46 9.06 9.11 6.15
CA ALA A 46 9.12 9.08 7.61
C ALA A 46 10.31 8.22 8.05
N ASP A 47 11.21 8.83 8.84
CA ASP A 47 12.30 8.10 9.48
C ASP A 47 11.80 7.51 10.80
N TYR A 48 11.55 6.21 10.79
CA TYR A 48 11.22 5.48 12.00
C TYR A 48 12.47 4.74 12.48
N PRO A 49 12.83 4.87 13.77
CA PRO A 49 14.07 4.29 14.31
C PRO A 49 14.11 2.75 14.28
N PHE A 50 12.97 2.12 13.99
CA PHE A 50 12.83 0.66 13.91
C PHE A 50 12.76 0.15 12.45
N THR A 51 12.94 1.02 11.45
CA THR A 51 12.95 0.62 10.02
C THR A 51 14.27 1.06 9.38
N THR A 52 14.89 0.21 8.61
CA THR A 52 16.01 0.59 7.73
C THR A 52 15.52 1.14 6.40
N MET A 53 14.23 0.98 6.09
CA MET A 53 13.58 1.55 4.93
C MET A 53 12.51 2.54 5.39
N SER A 54 12.62 3.77 4.94
CA SER A 54 11.69 4.83 5.29
C SER A 54 10.40 4.70 4.50
N PRO A 55 9.24 4.43 5.13
CA PRO A 55 7.97 4.36 4.44
C PRO A 55 7.56 5.72 3.88
N HIS A 56 6.93 5.71 2.72
CA HIS A 56 6.29 6.89 2.14
C HIS A 56 4.86 6.99 2.68
N LEU A 57 4.53 8.11 3.32
CA LEU A 57 3.21 8.37 3.85
C LEU A 57 2.50 9.44 3.05
N GLY A 58 1.25 9.18 2.68
CA GLY A 58 0.37 10.15 2.05
C GLY A 58 -0.89 10.37 2.87
N VAL A 59 -1.37 11.61 2.92
CA VAL A 59 -2.66 11.95 3.53
C VAL A 59 -3.67 12.20 2.42
N VAL A 60 -4.73 11.40 2.41
CA VAL A 60 -5.84 11.53 1.46
C VAL A 60 -7.01 12.18 2.17
N ARG A 61 -7.54 13.24 1.59
CA ARG A 61 -8.78 13.90 2.05
C ARG A 61 -9.91 13.54 1.13
N ILE A 62 -10.98 13.02 1.71
CA ILE A 62 -12.21 12.73 1.00
C ILE A 62 -13.11 13.99 1.00
N GLU A 63 -13.23 14.62 2.18
CA GLU A 63 -14.02 15.82 2.43
C GLU A 63 -13.27 16.73 3.40
N GLN A 64 -13.87 17.90 3.75
CA GLN A 64 -13.17 18.89 4.60
C GLN A 64 -12.74 18.35 5.97
N GLU A 65 -13.45 17.37 6.52
CA GLU A 65 -13.18 16.82 7.86
C GLU A 65 -12.71 15.36 7.84
N ASN A 66 -12.81 14.66 6.70
CA ASN A 66 -12.48 13.25 6.58
C ASN A 66 -11.16 13.04 5.83
N SER A 67 -10.19 12.51 6.53
CA SER A 67 -8.90 12.12 5.94
C SER A 67 -8.41 10.80 6.49
N PHE A 68 -7.62 10.10 5.70
CA PHE A 68 -6.94 8.88 6.10
C PHE A 68 -5.50 8.87 5.62
N VAL A 69 -4.68 8.03 6.24
CA VAL A 69 -3.26 7.91 5.90
C VAL A 69 -3.02 6.64 5.10
N ILE A 70 -2.33 6.78 3.98
CA ILE A 70 -1.81 5.66 3.19
C ILE A 70 -0.31 5.53 3.42
N ALA A 71 0.17 4.29 3.59
CA ALA A 71 1.58 3.98 3.67
C ALA A 71 2.03 3.09 2.50
N ASP A 72 3.06 3.52 1.78
CA ASP A 72 3.84 2.64 0.91
C ASP A 72 4.95 1.97 1.71
N ILE A 73 5.06 0.67 1.52
CA ILE A 73 5.97 -0.19 2.23
C ILE A 73 6.99 -0.74 1.25
N PRO A 74 8.17 -0.09 1.13
CA PRO A 74 9.24 -0.63 0.33
C PRO A 74 9.77 -1.93 0.94
N GLY A 75 10.16 -2.89 0.08
CA GLY A 75 10.93 -4.06 0.50
C GLY A 75 10.15 -5.27 1.01
N LEU A 76 8.82 -5.33 0.84
CA LEU A 76 8.04 -6.50 1.25
C LEU A 76 8.40 -7.77 0.48
N ILE A 77 8.99 -7.66 -0.70
CA ILE A 77 9.20 -8.76 -1.65
C ILE A 77 10.68 -9.17 -1.77
N GLU A 78 11.61 -8.26 -1.50
CA GLU A 78 13.03 -8.56 -1.61
C GLU A 78 13.60 -9.01 -0.25
N GLY A 79 13.57 -10.32 0.02
CA GLY A 79 14.31 -10.91 1.16
C GLY A 79 13.53 -11.00 2.47
N ALA A 80 12.23 -10.75 2.52
CA ALA A 80 11.42 -10.91 3.74
C ALA A 80 11.41 -12.38 4.23
N ALA A 81 11.52 -13.34 3.33
CA ALA A 81 11.61 -14.78 3.65
C ALA A 81 13.02 -15.23 4.09
N GLU A 82 14.06 -14.45 3.80
CA GLU A 82 15.46 -14.83 4.05
C GLU A 82 16.03 -14.33 5.39
N GLY A 83 15.18 -13.89 6.30
CA GLY A 83 15.58 -13.65 7.70
C GLY A 83 16.36 -12.36 7.97
N ALA A 84 16.44 -11.42 7.04
CA ALA A 84 16.93 -10.08 7.33
C ALA A 84 15.87 -9.35 8.19
N GLY A 85 16.08 -9.31 9.49
CA GLY A 85 15.18 -8.93 10.59
C GLY A 85 14.36 -7.63 10.52
N LEU A 86 14.21 -7.05 9.35
CA LEU A 86 13.53 -5.78 9.07
C LEU A 86 12.07 -5.92 8.69
N GLY A 87 11.66 -7.09 8.23
CA GLY A 87 10.28 -7.36 7.83
C GLY A 87 9.30 -7.41 9.00
N HIS A 88 9.70 -7.99 10.15
CA HIS A 88 8.76 -8.32 11.22
C HIS A 88 8.11 -7.12 11.91
N GLU A 89 8.85 -6.09 12.26
CA GLU A 89 8.26 -4.93 12.94
C GLU A 89 7.37 -4.13 12.01
N PHE A 90 7.79 -4.04 10.76
CA PHE A 90 7.04 -3.30 9.77
C PHE A 90 5.74 -4.02 9.36
N LEU A 91 5.77 -5.34 9.22
CA LEU A 91 4.58 -6.14 8.96
C LEU A 91 3.57 -6.09 10.12
N ARG A 92 4.04 -5.91 11.36
CA ARG A 92 3.15 -5.59 12.49
C ARG A 92 2.41 -4.27 12.29
N HIS A 93 3.03 -3.27 11.66
CA HIS A 93 2.34 -2.02 11.36
C HIS A 93 1.29 -2.21 10.25
N LEU A 94 1.57 -3.08 9.26
CA LEU A 94 0.57 -3.48 8.28
C LEU A 94 -0.61 -4.23 8.88
N GLU A 95 -0.36 -5.10 9.85
CA GLU A 95 -1.41 -5.80 10.56
C GLU A 95 -2.40 -4.83 11.24
N ARG A 96 -1.94 -3.63 11.57
CA ARG A 96 -2.75 -2.59 12.20
C ARG A 96 -3.48 -1.69 11.21
N THR A 97 -3.19 -1.76 9.91
CA THR A 97 -3.97 -1.04 8.89
C THR A 97 -5.37 -1.64 8.77
N LYS A 98 -6.32 -0.87 8.30
CA LYS A 98 -7.71 -1.32 8.11
C LYS A 98 -7.89 -2.06 6.80
N LEU A 99 -7.12 -1.68 5.78
CA LEU A 99 -7.25 -2.13 4.40
C LEU A 99 -5.86 -2.25 3.77
N LEU A 100 -5.71 -3.21 2.87
CA LEU A 100 -4.57 -3.34 1.99
C LEU A 100 -5.00 -3.05 0.54
N LEU A 101 -4.28 -2.17 -0.17
CA LEU A 101 -4.40 -2.00 -1.61
C LEU A 101 -3.28 -2.76 -2.30
N HIS A 102 -3.63 -3.78 -3.06
CA HIS A 102 -2.69 -4.56 -3.85
C HIS A 102 -2.51 -3.91 -5.22
N ILE A 103 -1.42 -3.16 -5.37
CA ILE A 103 -1.08 -2.46 -6.62
C ILE A 103 -0.35 -3.42 -7.55
N ILE A 104 -0.93 -3.64 -8.72
CA ILE A 104 -0.43 -4.57 -9.74
C ILE A 104 -0.06 -3.77 -10.99
N ASP A 105 1.13 -4.02 -11.52
CA ASP A 105 1.56 -3.46 -12.81
C ASP A 105 0.86 -4.20 -13.94
N ALA A 106 0.07 -3.50 -14.77
CA ALA A 106 -0.61 -4.09 -15.93
C ALA A 106 0.36 -4.55 -17.02
N MET A 107 1.55 -3.88 -17.10
CA MET A 107 2.57 -4.13 -18.13
C MET A 107 3.96 -4.19 -17.48
N PRO A 108 4.29 -5.27 -16.75
CA PRO A 108 5.59 -5.38 -16.11
C PRO A 108 6.74 -5.32 -17.12
N PHE A 109 7.75 -4.52 -16.81
CA PHE A 109 8.90 -4.30 -17.70
C PHE A 109 9.70 -5.59 -17.98
N ASP A 110 9.71 -6.52 -17.04
CA ASP A 110 10.37 -7.83 -17.16
C ASP A 110 9.60 -8.83 -18.02
N GLY A 111 8.38 -8.49 -18.47
CA GLY A 111 7.51 -9.33 -19.28
C GLY A 111 6.89 -10.51 -18.52
N GLU A 112 7.01 -10.56 -17.18
CA GLU A 112 6.35 -11.59 -16.39
C GLU A 112 4.83 -11.38 -16.33
N ASP A 113 4.09 -12.47 -16.11
CA ASP A 113 2.62 -12.42 -16.03
C ASP A 113 2.17 -11.66 -14.76
N PRO A 114 1.42 -10.56 -14.88
CA PRO A 114 0.88 -9.83 -13.74
C PRO A 114 0.07 -10.70 -12.77
N ILE A 115 -0.65 -11.70 -13.29
CA ILE A 115 -1.45 -12.61 -12.48
C ILE A 115 -0.56 -13.48 -11.60
N GLU A 116 0.47 -14.09 -12.18
CA GLU A 116 1.42 -14.93 -11.44
C GLU A 116 2.16 -14.12 -10.37
N LYS A 117 2.60 -12.91 -10.70
CA LYS A 117 3.19 -11.97 -9.73
C LYS A 117 2.25 -11.66 -8.58
N ALA A 118 1.00 -11.33 -8.88
CA ALA A 118 0.02 -11.04 -7.85
C ALA A 118 -0.21 -12.22 -6.91
N HIS A 119 -0.35 -13.43 -7.47
CA HIS A 119 -0.51 -14.65 -6.67
C HIS A 119 0.76 -14.98 -5.85
N ALA A 120 1.95 -14.78 -6.42
CA ALA A 120 3.20 -14.99 -5.70
C ALA A 120 3.32 -14.08 -4.47
N LEU A 121 2.95 -12.80 -4.62
CA LEU A 121 2.94 -11.85 -3.51
C LEU A 121 1.98 -12.26 -2.40
N VAL A 122 0.78 -12.71 -2.76
CA VAL A 122 -0.22 -13.18 -1.79
C VAL A 122 0.27 -14.43 -1.05
N ARG A 123 0.89 -15.36 -1.77
CA ARG A 123 1.52 -16.55 -1.15
C ARG A 123 2.62 -16.15 -0.16
N GLU A 124 3.46 -15.19 -0.53
CA GLU A 124 4.52 -14.68 0.35
C GLU A 124 3.96 -14.02 1.60
N LEU A 125 2.93 -13.21 1.44
CA LEU A 125 2.21 -12.59 2.57
C LEU A 125 1.67 -13.65 3.54
N GLY A 126 1.11 -14.75 3.04
CA GLY A 126 0.59 -15.86 3.84
C GLY A 126 1.66 -16.64 4.59
N LYS A 127 2.87 -16.78 4.03
CA LYS A 127 4.01 -17.38 4.75
C LYS A 127 4.43 -16.53 5.94
N TYR A 128 4.13 -15.26 5.90
CA TYR A 128 4.58 -14.30 6.88
C TYR A 128 3.60 -14.12 8.05
N SER A 129 2.30 -13.95 7.75
CA SER A 129 1.26 -13.71 8.74
C SER A 129 -0.12 -14.07 8.21
N ASP A 130 -0.79 -14.97 8.91
CA ASP A 130 -2.19 -15.31 8.65
C ASP A 130 -3.11 -14.10 8.83
N THR A 131 -2.78 -13.21 9.78
CA THR A 131 -3.52 -11.97 10.03
C THR A 131 -3.47 -11.04 8.83
N LEU A 132 -2.31 -10.90 8.20
CA LEU A 132 -2.16 -10.10 6.98
C LEU A 132 -2.87 -10.74 5.78
N LEU A 133 -2.80 -12.05 5.66
CA LEU A 133 -3.48 -12.78 4.59
C LEU A 133 -5.02 -12.62 4.67
N ALA A 134 -5.56 -12.65 5.90
CA ALA A 134 -6.99 -12.53 6.17
C ALA A 134 -7.52 -11.09 6.08
N LYS A 135 -6.63 -10.09 6.01
CA LYS A 135 -7.02 -8.67 5.99
C LYS A 135 -7.79 -8.33 4.72
N PRO A 136 -8.79 -7.43 4.79
CA PRO A 136 -9.45 -6.89 3.60
C PRO A 136 -8.42 -6.37 2.59
N ARG A 137 -8.52 -6.82 1.36
CA ARG A 137 -7.59 -6.46 0.29
C ARG A 137 -8.35 -6.12 -0.98
N TRP A 138 -8.12 -4.92 -1.50
CA TRP A 138 -8.63 -4.47 -2.79
C TRP A 138 -7.53 -4.61 -3.84
N VAL A 139 -7.90 -4.94 -5.06
CA VAL A 139 -6.99 -5.08 -6.19
C VAL A 139 -7.02 -3.81 -7.02
N VAL A 140 -5.85 -3.24 -7.27
CA VAL A 140 -5.69 -2.04 -8.08
C VAL A 140 -4.69 -2.32 -9.20
N VAL A 141 -5.17 -2.47 -10.42
CA VAL A 141 -4.34 -2.63 -11.61
C VAL A 141 -3.93 -1.24 -12.10
N ASN A 142 -2.64 -0.99 -12.09
CA ASN A 142 -2.04 0.30 -12.42
C ASN A 142 -1.29 0.26 -13.75
N LYS A 143 -0.99 1.44 -14.29
CA LYS A 143 -0.26 1.67 -15.54
C LYS A 143 -1.05 1.30 -16.80
N LEU A 144 -2.37 1.49 -16.76
CA LEU A 144 -3.20 1.28 -17.95
C LEU A 144 -2.85 2.21 -19.11
N ASP A 145 -2.21 3.34 -18.83
CA ASP A 145 -1.68 4.25 -19.85
C ASP A 145 -0.66 3.60 -20.77
N LEU A 146 0.04 2.55 -20.31
CA LEU A 146 1.02 1.80 -21.11
C LEU A 146 0.37 0.70 -21.95
N VAL A 147 -0.88 0.35 -21.69
CA VAL A 147 -1.61 -0.69 -22.44
C VAL A 147 -2.28 -0.05 -23.65
N PRO A 148 -2.12 -0.61 -24.87
CA PRO A 148 -2.86 -0.16 -26.05
C PRO A 148 -4.36 -0.08 -25.79
N ALA A 149 -5.03 0.95 -26.28
CA ALA A 149 -6.44 1.20 -25.97
C ALA A 149 -7.36 0.03 -26.39
N GLU A 150 -7.03 -0.62 -27.50
CA GLU A 150 -7.74 -1.80 -28.02
C GLU A 150 -7.64 -3.03 -27.13
N ASP A 151 -6.54 -3.17 -26.36
CA ASP A 151 -6.27 -4.34 -25.53
C ASP A 151 -6.72 -4.15 -24.06
N ARG A 152 -7.03 -2.92 -23.65
CA ARG A 152 -7.32 -2.58 -22.23
C ARG A 152 -8.51 -3.33 -21.67
N GLU A 153 -9.61 -3.38 -22.39
CA GLU A 153 -10.85 -4.00 -21.92
C GLU A 153 -10.66 -5.51 -21.70
N GLU A 154 -10.01 -6.19 -22.64
CA GLU A 154 -9.74 -7.63 -22.56
C GLU A 154 -8.77 -7.93 -21.41
N LEU A 155 -7.69 -7.15 -21.28
CA LEU A 155 -6.71 -7.30 -20.20
C LEU A 155 -7.34 -7.07 -18.82
N VAL A 156 -8.11 -5.99 -18.66
CA VAL A 156 -8.79 -5.66 -17.40
C VAL A 156 -9.75 -6.78 -17.01
N LYS A 157 -10.54 -7.30 -17.95
CA LYS A 157 -11.43 -8.43 -17.71
C LYS A 157 -10.67 -9.68 -17.28
N LYS A 158 -9.60 -10.03 -18.00
CA LYS A 158 -8.75 -11.18 -17.66
C LYS A 158 -8.17 -11.08 -16.25
N LEU A 159 -7.66 -9.90 -15.89
CA LEU A 159 -7.09 -9.64 -14.56
C LEU A 159 -8.16 -9.68 -13.47
N HIS A 160 -9.32 -9.09 -13.72
CA HIS A 160 -10.44 -9.14 -12.79
C HIS A 160 -10.87 -10.58 -12.49
N ASP A 161 -11.13 -11.37 -13.53
CA ASP A 161 -11.62 -12.75 -13.39
C ASP A 161 -10.61 -13.65 -12.66
N ALA A 162 -9.31 -13.41 -12.88
CA ALA A 162 -8.25 -14.20 -12.26
C ALA A 162 -7.95 -13.78 -10.81
N LEU A 163 -8.05 -12.49 -10.49
CA LEU A 163 -7.59 -11.95 -9.21
C LEU A 163 -8.70 -11.68 -8.20
N CYS A 164 -9.95 -11.59 -8.66
CA CYS A 164 -11.11 -11.28 -7.84
C CYS A 164 -12.25 -12.29 -7.94
N PRO A 165 -11.98 -13.61 -7.90
CA PRO A 165 -13.02 -14.64 -8.02
C PRO A 165 -14.01 -14.62 -6.84
N ASP A 166 -13.63 -14.00 -5.73
CA ASP A 166 -14.42 -13.83 -4.51
C ASP A 166 -15.24 -12.53 -4.47
N GLY A 167 -15.23 -11.75 -5.57
CA GLY A 167 -15.98 -10.50 -5.67
C GLY A 167 -15.40 -9.33 -4.88
N ARG A 168 -14.13 -9.42 -4.48
CA ARG A 168 -13.45 -8.29 -3.83
C ARG A 168 -13.37 -7.07 -4.76
N PRO A 169 -13.29 -5.85 -4.21
CA PRO A 169 -13.17 -4.63 -5.02
C PRO A 169 -11.94 -4.67 -5.93
N PHE A 170 -12.16 -4.28 -7.17
CA PHE A 170 -11.18 -4.23 -8.25
C PHE A 170 -11.26 -2.89 -8.96
N PHE A 171 -10.11 -2.27 -9.16
CA PHE A 171 -9.97 -0.98 -9.83
C PHE A 171 -8.88 -1.06 -10.90
N ALA A 172 -9.12 -0.42 -12.02
CA ALA A 172 -8.20 -0.31 -13.13
C ALA A 172 -7.85 1.16 -13.35
N ILE A 173 -6.59 1.53 -13.14
CA ILE A 173 -6.15 2.92 -13.06
C ILE A 173 -4.87 3.20 -13.85
N SER A 174 -4.61 4.48 -14.04
CA SER A 174 -3.28 5.01 -14.29
C SER A 174 -2.93 6.07 -13.23
N ALA A 175 -2.04 5.75 -12.32
CA ALA A 175 -1.57 6.69 -11.32
C ALA A 175 -0.79 7.86 -11.96
N ALA A 176 -0.14 7.63 -13.08
CA ALA A 176 0.63 8.64 -13.80
C ALA A 176 -0.28 9.72 -14.41
N THR A 177 -1.40 9.32 -15.03
CA THR A 177 -2.39 10.23 -15.62
C THR A 177 -3.50 10.62 -14.66
N ARG A 178 -3.58 9.97 -13.49
CA ARG A 178 -4.65 10.07 -12.48
C ARG A 178 -6.00 9.53 -12.94
N GLU A 179 -6.05 8.81 -14.04
CA GLU A 179 -7.26 8.14 -14.52
C GLU A 179 -7.67 7.03 -13.53
N GLY A 180 -8.95 6.98 -13.13
CA GLY A 180 -9.52 5.99 -12.21
C GLY A 180 -9.04 6.08 -10.75
N THR A 181 -8.20 7.06 -10.39
CA THR A 181 -7.65 7.15 -9.01
C THR A 181 -8.63 7.67 -7.97
N LYS A 182 -9.73 8.31 -8.40
CA LYS A 182 -10.75 8.84 -7.50
C LYS A 182 -11.78 7.79 -7.08
N GLU A 183 -11.88 6.73 -7.83
CA GLU A 183 -12.80 5.61 -7.61
C GLU A 183 -12.26 4.63 -6.56
N VAL A 184 -10.94 4.60 -6.36
CA VAL A 184 -10.26 3.83 -5.33
C VAL A 184 -10.40 4.50 -3.97
#